data_2ea8d0016c51c8f430a3168330ac414f
#
_entry.id   2ea8d0016c51c8f430a3168330ac414f
#
_cell.length_a   1.000
_cell.length_b   1.000
_cell.length_c   1.000
_cell.angle_alpha   90.00
_cell.angle_beta   90.00
_cell.angle_gamma   90.00
#
_symmetry.space_group_name_H-M   'P 1'
#
loop_
_entity.id
_entity.type
_entity.pdbx_description
1 polymer ?
#
loop_
_entity_poly.entity_id
_entity_poly.type
_entity_poly.pdbx_seq_one_letter_code
_entity_poly.pdbx_strand_id
1 'polypeptide(L)' 'MRITRQEFGRALSEELDDGYDPIRLAKWAYRTHLDATEIDVGLEQEMLKLIAMEQGPEFEMSEGELRALAQTLLATQ' A
#
# COMPACT_ATOMS: atom_id res chain seq x y z
N MET A 1 -0.01 5.61 16.23
CA MET A 1 0.46 6.40 15.09
C MET A 1 -0.64 6.49 14.05
N ARG A 2 -0.90 7.70 13.59
CA ARG A 2 -1.86 7.90 12.51
C ARG A 2 -1.13 7.84 11.17
N ILE A 3 -1.72 7.14 10.19
CA ILE A 3 -1.15 7.11 8.84
C ILE A 3 -2.10 7.85 7.87
N THR A 4 -1.53 8.80 7.12
CA THR A 4 -2.27 9.56 6.12
C THR A 4 -2.12 8.92 4.75
N ARG A 5 -3.02 9.31 3.83
CA ARG A 5 -2.97 8.82 2.46
C ARG A 5 -1.64 9.20 1.80
N GLN A 6 -1.16 10.43 2.01
CA GLN A 6 0.12 10.86 1.43
C GLN A 6 1.29 10.09 2.01
N GLU A 7 1.28 9.86 3.32
CA GLU A 7 2.35 9.09 3.97
C GLU A 7 2.42 7.67 3.42
N PHE A 8 1.27 7.02 3.28
CA PHE A 8 1.22 5.67 2.75
C PHE A 8 1.65 5.64 1.28
N GLY A 9 1.20 6.61 0.48
CA GLY A 9 1.58 6.72 -0.92
C GLY A 9 3.08 6.91 -1.10
N ARG A 10 3.68 7.75 -0.28
CA ARG A 10 5.14 7.96 -0.31
C ARG A 10 5.87 6.68 0.06
N ALA A 11 5.45 6.03 1.15
CA ALA A 11 6.10 4.81 1.59
C ALA A 11 5.96 3.70 0.56
N LEU A 12 4.79 3.59 -0.09
CA LEU A 12 4.58 2.61 -1.15
C LEU A 12 5.51 2.88 -2.33
N SER A 13 5.67 4.14 -2.73
CA SER A 13 6.58 4.50 -3.80
C SER A 13 8.02 4.09 -3.48
N GLU A 14 8.44 4.33 -2.23
CA GLU A 14 9.79 3.95 -1.78
C GLU A 14 9.96 2.43 -1.78
N GLU A 15 8.93 1.68 -1.35
CA GLU A 15 8.98 0.22 -1.37
C GLU A 15 9.07 -0.31 -2.80
N LEU A 16 8.38 0.31 -3.74
CA LEU A 16 8.44 -0.08 -5.15
C LEU A 16 9.81 0.20 -5.75
N ASP A 17 10.48 1.26 -5.30
CA ASP A 17 11.83 1.57 -5.76
C ASP A 17 12.86 0.50 -5.35
N ASP A 18 12.58 -0.23 -4.28
CA ASP A 18 13.42 -1.36 -3.85
C ASP A 18 13.17 -2.63 -4.67
N GLY A 19 12.18 -2.60 -5.55
CA GLY A 19 11.84 -3.73 -6.41
C GLY A 19 10.41 -4.19 -6.20
N TYR A 20 9.79 -4.63 -7.28
CA TYR A 20 8.42 -5.14 -7.23
C TYR A 20 8.43 -6.59 -6.74
N ASP A 21 7.86 -6.83 -5.57
CA ASP A 21 7.70 -8.16 -4.98
C ASP A 21 6.35 -8.16 -4.25
N PRO A 22 5.32 -8.79 -4.84
CA PRO A 22 3.97 -8.72 -4.26
C PRO A 22 3.88 -9.30 -2.85
N ILE A 23 4.63 -10.37 -2.56
CA ILE A 23 4.60 -10.97 -1.22
C ILE A 23 5.23 -10.02 -0.20
N ARG A 24 6.38 -9.45 -0.53
CA ARG A 24 7.05 -8.49 0.37
C ARG A 24 6.17 -7.25 0.60
N LEU A 25 5.55 -6.76 -0.47
CA LEU A 25 4.70 -5.58 -0.38
C LEU A 25 3.45 -5.87 0.46
N ALA A 26 2.86 -7.05 0.31
CA ALA A 26 1.70 -7.45 1.11
C ALA A 26 2.06 -7.52 2.59
N LYS A 27 3.22 -8.07 2.93
CA LYS A 27 3.68 -8.15 4.31
C LYS A 27 3.98 -6.79 4.89
N TRP A 28 4.58 -5.91 4.08
CA TRP A 28 4.84 -4.54 4.49
C TRP A 28 3.53 -3.80 4.78
N ALA A 29 2.53 -3.94 3.91
CA ALA A 29 1.24 -3.29 4.09
C ALA A 29 0.54 -3.82 5.35
N TYR A 30 0.62 -5.12 5.60
CA TYR A 30 0.03 -5.72 6.78
C TYR A 30 0.67 -5.17 8.07
N ARG A 31 2.00 -5.09 8.08
CA ARG A 31 2.73 -4.56 9.24
C ARG A 31 2.38 -3.10 9.48
N THR A 32 2.29 -2.32 8.41
CA THR A 32 1.91 -0.91 8.50
C THR A 32 0.49 -0.78 9.06
N HIS A 33 -0.42 -1.65 8.62
CA HIS A 33 -1.80 -1.66 9.10
C HIS A 33 -1.87 -1.96 10.61
N LEU A 34 -1.06 -2.92 11.07
CA LEU A 34 -1.03 -3.29 12.48
C LEU A 34 -0.45 -2.16 13.36
N ASP A 35 0.53 -1.43 12.85
CA ASP A 35 1.20 -0.39 13.62
C ASP A 35 0.38 0.91 13.69
N ALA A 36 -0.55 1.11 12.76
CA ALA A 36 -1.34 2.33 12.72
C ALA A 36 -2.47 2.28 13.74
N THR A 37 -2.59 3.32 14.55
CA THR A 37 -3.71 3.46 15.49
C THR A 37 -4.90 4.15 14.82
N GLU A 38 -4.63 4.98 13.82
CA GLU A 38 -5.66 5.63 13.01
C GLU A 38 -5.24 5.58 11.55
N ILE A 39 -6.21 5.34 10.68
CA ILE A 39 -5.99 5.25 9.24
C ILE A 39 -6.96 6.21 8.56
N ASP A 40 -6.47 7.02 7.63
CA ASP A 40 -7.29 7.98 6.92
C ASP A 40 -8.47 7.30 6.20
N VAL A 41 -9.56 8.05 6.06
CA VAL A 41 -10.78 7.55 5.39
C VAL A 41 -10.44 7.08 3.98
N GLY A 42 -10.86 5.87 3.66
CA GLY A 42 -10.65 5.26 2.35
C GLY A 42 -9.29 4.58 2.19
N LEU A 43 -8.32 4.92 3.04
CA LEU A 43 -6.98 4.32 2.93
C LEU A 43 -6.98 2.85 3.34
N GLU A 44 -7.79 2.48 4.33
CA GLU A 44 -7.82 1.11 4.81
C GLU A 44 -8.16 0.13 3.68
N GLN A 45 -9.11 0.48 2.81
CA GLN A 45 -9.47 -0.38 1.68
C GLN A 45 -8.30 -0.62 0.76
N GLU A 46 -7.49 0.41 0.50
CA GLU A 46 -6.30 0.27 -0.33
C GLU A 46 -5.25 -0.60 0.33
N MET A 47 -5.06 -0.42 1.64
CA MET A 47 -4.12 -1.26 2.40
C MET A 47 -4.55 -2.73 2.37
N LEU A 48 -5.85 -2.99 2.50
CA LEU A 48 -6.37 -4.36 2.47
C LEU A 48 -6.17 -5.01 1.09
N LYS A 49 -6.26 -4.23 0.02
CA LYS A 49 -5.98 -4.74 -1.33
C LYS A 49 -4.53 -5.20 -1.45
N LEU A 50 -3.59 -4.43 -0.90
CA LEU A 50 -2.19 -4.83 -0.91
C LEU A 50 -1.96 -6.06 -0.05
N ILE A 51 -2.57 -6.12 1.13
CA ILE A 51 -2.44 -7.27 2.03
C ILE A 51 -2.95 -8.53 1.34
N ALA A 52 -4.02 -8.42 0.56
CA ALA A 52 -4.61 -9.56 -0.14
C ALA A 52 -3.70 -10.14 -1.22
N MET A 53 -2.67 -9.42 -1.65
CA MET A 53 -1.79 -9.91 -2.72
C MET A 53 -1.08 -11.21 -2.36
N GLU A 54 -0.87 -11.50 -1.08
CA GLU A 54 -0.24 -12.77 -0.72
C GLU A 54 -1.22 -13.95 -0.71
N GLN A 55 -2.52 -13.69 -0.94
CA GLN A 55 -3.54 -14.74 -0.99
C GLN A 55 -3.46 -15.57 -2.27
N GLY A 56 -2.92 -15.01 -3.35
CA GLY A 56 -2.79 -15.73 -4.61
C GLY A 56 -2.56 -14.78 -5.77
N PRO A 57 -2.12 -15.31 -6.95
CA PRO A 57 -1.81 -14.47 -8.11
C PRO A 57 -2.99 -13.63 -8.60
N GLU A 58 -4.21 -14.11 -8.42
CA GLU A 58 -5.41 -13.39 -8.87
C GLU A 58 -5.65 -12.10 -8.07
N PHE A 59 -5.00 -11.95 -6.91
CA PHE A 59 -5.13 -10.75 -6.10
C PHE A 59 -3.94 -9.80 -6.27
N GLU A 60 -2.94 -10.19 -7.07
CA GLU A 60 -1.75 -9.36 -7.24
C GLU A 60 -2.04 -8.16 -8.15
N MET A 61 -1.62 -6.99 -7.68
CA MET A 61 -1.63 -5.79 -8.51
C MET A 61 -0.29 -5.71 -9.22
N SER A 62 -0.30 -5.26 -10.48
CA SER A 62 0.93 -5.07 -11.22
C SER A 62 1.73 -3.91 -10.65
N GLU A 63 3.01 -3.85 -11.00
CA GLU A 63 3.85 -2.71 -10.58
C GLU A 63 3.25 -1.39 -11.08
N GLY A 64 2.76 -1.37 -12.32
CA GLY A 64 2.13 -0.17 -12.88
C GLY A 64 0.90 0.26 -12.10
N GLU A 65 0.07 -0.69 -11.69
CA GLU A 65 -1.11 -0.40 -10.89
C GLU A 65 -0.73 0.15 -9.51
N LEU A 66 0.29 -0.42 -8.89
CA LEU A 66 0.75 0.05 -7.57
C LEU A 66 1.37 1.43 -7.67
N ARG A 67 2.12 1.71 -8.75
CA ARG A 67 2.68 3.04 -8.95
C ARG A 67 1.58 4.08 -9.19
N ALA A 68 0.54 3.70 -9.94
CA ALA A 68 -0.62 4.57 -10.15
C ALA A 68 -1.33 4.85 -8.82
N LEU A 69 -1.49 3.84 -7.98
CA LEU A 69 -2.09 4.00 -6.66
C LEU A 69 -1.25 4.95 -5.80
N ALA A 70 0.07 4.77 -5.79
CA ALA A 70 0.95 5.65 -5.02
C ALA A 70 0.80 7.11 -5.48
N GLN A 71 0.75 7.34 -6.79
CA GLN A 71 0.57 8.68 -7.34
C GLN A 71 -0.78 9.28 -6.92
N THR A 72 -1.84 8.47 -6.97
CA THR A 72 -3.17 8.92 -6.56
C THR A 72 -3.17 9.33 -5.09
N LEU A 73 -2.55 8.53 -4.23
CA LEU A 73 -2.50 8.82 -2.80
C LEU A 73 -1.67 10.08 -2.52
N LEU A 74 -0.55 10.25 -3.23
CA LEU A 74 0.29 11.44 -3.07
C LEU A 74 -0.41 12.71 -3.52
N ALA A 75 -1.28 12.62 -4.51
CA ALA A 75 -2.02 13.77 -5.02
C ALA A 75 -3.24 14.13 -4.17
N THR A 76 -3.65 13.26 -3.26
CA THR A 76 -4.80 13.50 -2.39
C THR A 76 -4.44 14.52 -1.31
N GLN A 77 -5.33 15.46 -1.09
CA GLN A 77 -5.16 16.46 -0.04
C GLN A 77 -6.06 16.20 1.15
#